data_0f73f2a0c9f0497852a1771c14bacdeb
#
_entry.id   0f73f2a0c9f0497852a1771c14bacdeb
#
_cell.length_a   1.000
_cell.length_b   1.000
_cell.length_c   1.000
_cell.angle_alpha   90.00
_cell.angle_beta   90.00
_cell.angle_gamma   90.00
#
_symmetry.space_group_name_H-M   'P 1'
#
loop_
_entity.id
_entity.type
_entity.pdbx_description
1 polymer ?
#
loop_
_entity_poly.entity_id
_entity_poly.type
_entity_poly.pdbx_seq_one_letter_code
_entity_poly.pdbx_strand_id
1 'polypeptide(L)'
;EEGRECCCGKTDCLETYCAMPALGAELSRVMPSLGNTPSPLELADAIRKNPVAANVADRAMARLGRHVGTLAAYVDPEAILLGDQEPALYEALLPSLRRHIHSEFQGRGTEALPIEVVASPEYAPLRGVAAMVIHEAFQNTLSPLYREHPIFTPNGRGK
;
A
#
# COMPACT_ATOMS: atom_id res chain seq x y z
N GLU A 1 -4.92 -12.53 -24.94
CA GLU A 1 -5.39 -13.16 -23.69
C GLU A 1 -6.57 -12.34 -23.19
N GLU A 2 -7.73 -12.99 -23.00
CA GLU A 2 -8.87 -12.33 -22.37
C GLU A 2 -8.49 -11.97 -20.94
N GLY A 3 -8.77 -10.73 -20.52
CA GLY A 3 -8.48 -10.24 -19.20
C GLY A 3 -9.27 -10.95 -18.11
N ARG A 4 -8.80 -10.91 -16.86
CA ARG A 4 -9.47 -11.52 -15.71
C ARG A 4 -10.69 -10.70 -15.32
N GLU A 5 -11.85 -11.34 -15.20
CA GLU A 5 -13.07 -10.69 -14.71
C GLU A 5 -12.90 -10.23 -13.24
N CYS A 6 -13.36 -9.04 -12.94
CA CYS A 6 -13.38 -8.46 -11.60
C CYS A 6 -14.80 -8.34 -11.07
N CYS A 7 -14.96 -8.44 -9.76
CA CYS A 7 -16.26 -8.27 -9.07
C CYS A 7 -16.92 -6.91 -9.34
N CYS A 8 -16.16 -5.90 -9.79
CA CYS A 8 -16.68 -4.60 -10.18
C CYS A 8 -17.33 -4.58 -11.58
N GLY A 9 -17.37 -5.71 -12.30
CA GLY A 9 -17.91 -5.84 -13.65
C GLY A 9 -16.96 -5.45 -14.79
N LYS A 10 -15.70 -5.07 -14.46
CA LYS A 10 -14.66 -4.79 -15.44
C LYS A 10 -13.71 -5.97 -15.57
N THR A 11 -12.88 -5.96 -16.61
CA THR A 11 -11.79 -6.91 -16.79
C THR A 11 -10.44 -6.27 -16.43
N ASP A 12 -9.45 -7.08 -16.09
CA ASP A 12 -8.05 -6.69 -15.83
C ASP A 12 -7.84 -5.68 -14.70
N CYS A 13 -8.73 -5.63 -13.72
CA CYS A 13 -8.46 -4.85 -12.52
C CYS A 13 -7.23 -5.37 -11.78
N LEU A 14 -6.44 -4.46 -11.21
CA LEU A 14 -5.24 -4.79 -10.44
C LEU A 14 -5.52 -5.80 -9.31
N GLU A 15 -6.69 -5.70 -8.68
CA GLU A 15 -7.18 -6.61 -7.64
C GLU A 15 -7.15 -8.08 -8.08
N THR A 16 -7.52 -8.36 -9.35
CA THR A 16 -7.57 -9.74 -9.88
C THR A 16 -6.19 -10.40 -10.04
N TYR A 17 -5.13 -9.65 -9.86
CA TYR A 17 -3.74 -10.12 -9.94
C TYR A 17 -2.98 -10.02 -8.62
N CYS A 18 -3.27 -8.99 -7.80
CA CYS A 18 -2.44 -8.60 -6.67
C CYS A 18 -3.13 -8.78 -5.31
N ALA A 19 -4.46 -8.90 -5.27
CA ALA A 19 -5.16 -9.15 -4.01
C ALA A 19 -4.82 -10.54 -3.46
N MET A 20 -4.88 -10.68 -2.14
CA MET A 20 -4.54 -11.94 -1.46
C MET A 20 -5.28 -13.17 -2.02
N PRO A 21 -6.61 -13.12 -2.29
CA PRO A 21 -7.29 -14.26 -2.90
C PRO A 21 -6.75 -14.63 -4.28
N ALA A 22 -6.41 -13.65 -5.10
CA ALA A 22 -5.85 -13.87 -6.44
C ALA A 22 -4.45 -14.48 -6.36
N LEU A 23 -3.60 -13.96 -5.48
CA LEU A 23 -2.27 -14.49 -5.22
C LEU A 23 -2.35 -15.92 -4.66
N GLY A 24 -3.26 -16.17 -3.72
CA GLY A 24 -3.51 -17.49 -3.15
C GLY A 24 -3.90 -18.51 -4.21
N ALA A 25 -4.85 -18.17 -5.08
CA ALA A 25 -5.28 -19.04 -6.19
C ALA A 25 -4.14 -19.36 -7.16
N GLU A 26 -3.31 -18.38 -7.52
CA GLU A 26 -2.16 -18.60 -8.39
C GLU A 26 -1.10 -19.48 -7.74
N LEU A 27 -0.83 -19.27 -6.45
CA LEU A 27 0.12 -20.10 -5.70
C LEU A 27 -0.38 -21.53 -5.53
N SER A 28 -1.66 -21.73 -5.22
CA SER A 28 -2.27 -23.06 -5.12
C SER A 28 -2.23 -23.83 -6.44
N ARG A 29 -2.32 -23.14 -7.57
CA ARG A 29 -2.21 -23.74 -8.90
C ARG A 29 -0.81 -24.32 -9.17
N VAL A 30 0.24 -23.63 -8.74
CA VAL A 30 1.64 -24.10 -8.92
C VAL A 30 2.15 -24.94 -7.76
N MET A 31 1.49 -24.87 -6.62
CA MET A 31 1.78 -25.62 -5.40
C MET A 31 0.49 -26.19 -4.79
N PRO A 32 -0.03 -27.31 -5.32
CA PRO A 32 -1.29 -27.90 -4.84
C PRO A 32 -1.28 -28.28 -3.35
N SER A 33 -0.09 -28.43 -2.76
CA SER A 33 0.08 -28.70 -1.32
C SER A 33 -0.41 -27.57 -0.42
N LEU A 34 -0.61 -26.35 -0.95
CA LEU A 34 -1.18 -25.20 -0.22
C LEU A 34 -2.71 -25.30 -0.03
N GLY A 35 -3.38 -26.22 -0.75
CA GLY A 35 -4.84 -26.30 -0.72
C GLY A 35 -5.50 -25.16 -1.51
N ASN A 36 -6.84 -25.05 -1.40
CA ASN A 36 -7.61 -24.09 -2.20
C ASN A 36 -7.70 -22.69 -1.56
N THR A 37 -7.52 -22.59 -0.26
CA THR A 37 -7.65 -21.34 0.50
C THR A 37 -6.51 -21.21 1.51
N PRO A 38 -5.26 -21.03 1.04
CA PRO A 38 -4.13 -20.87 1.94
C PRO A 38 -4.26 -19.61 2.79
N SER A 39 -3.87 -19.71 4.05
CA SER A 39 -3.79 -18.56 4.96
C SER A 39 -2.65 -17.60 4.55
N PRO A 40 -2.68 -16.35 5.00
CA PRO A 40 -1.59 -15.39 4.75
C PRO A 40 -0.23 -15.89 5.24
N LEU A 41 -0.18 -16.62 6.35
CA LEU A 41 1.06 -17.19 6.88
C LEU A 41 1.60 -18.32 5.99
N GLU A 42 0.74 -19.20 5.49
CA GLU A 42 1.15 -20.26 4.55
C GLU A 42 1.65 -19.68 3.23
N LEU A 43 1.03 -18.59 2.75
CA LEU A 43 1.51 -17.87 1.57
C LEU A 43 2.88 -17.24 1.83
N ALA A 44 3.06 -16.56 2.96
CA ALA A 44 4.34 -15.97 3.34
C ALA A 44 5.46 -17.02 3.41
N ASP A 45 5.17 -18.16 4.02
CA ASP A 45 6.10 -19.29 4.15
C ASP A 45 6.46 -19.89 2.77
N ALA A 46 5.47 -20.09 1.91
CA ALA A 46 5.68 -20.58 0.56
C ALA A 46 6.58 -19.62 -0.25
N ILE A 47 6.31 -18.33 -0.19
CA ILE A 47 7.08 -17.28 -0.90
C ILE A 47 8.53 -17.27 -0.40
N ARG A 48 8.76 -17.39 0.91
CA ARG A 48 10.12 -17.38 1.49
C ARG A 48 10.93 -18.63 1.18
N LYS A 49 10.27 -19.79 1.09
CA LYS A 49 10.95 -21.10 1.03
C LYS A 49 11.00 -21.72 -0.38
N ASN A 50 10.13 -21.27 -1.29
CA ASN A 50 10.01 -21.90 -2.61
C ASN A 50 10.22 -20.88 -3.73
N PRO A 51 11.24 -21.07 -4.60
CA PRO A 51 11.55 -20.15 -5.69
C PRO A 51 10.42 -20.02 -6.74
N VAL A 52 9.60 -21.06 -6.93
CA VAL A 52 8.45 -21.01 -7.83
C VAL A 52 7.38 -20.09 -7.25
N ALA A 53 7.09 -20.21 -5.96
CA ALA A 53 6.16 -19.31 -5.26
C ALA A 53 6.67 -17.87 -5.25
N ALA A 54 7.95 -17.66 -4.98
CA ALA A 54 8.59 -16.36 -5.06
C ALA A 54 8.45 -15.70 -6.44
N ASN A 55 8.60 -16.48 -7.51
CA ASN A 55 8.44 -15.98 -8.88
C ASN A 55 6.97 -15.60 -9.18
N VAL A 56 6.00 -16.38 -8.71
CA VAL A 56 4.57 -16.01 -8.85
C VAL A 56 4.28 -14.71 -8.12
N ALA A 57 4.74 -14.60 -6.88
CA ALA A 57 4.59 -13.38 -6.08
C ALA A 57 5.27 -12.18 -6.72
N ASP A 58 6.47 -12.36 -7.28
CA ASP A 58 7.21 -11.30 -7.97
C ASP A 58 6.44 -10.73 -9.16
N ARG A 59 5.78 -11.57 -9.96
CA ARG A 59 4.95 -11.11 -11.08
C ARG A 59 3.74 -10.28 -10.62
N ALA A 60 3.11 -10.66 -9.51
CA ALA A 60 2.04 -9.87 -8.90
C ALA A 60 2.57 -8.53 -8.39
N MET A 61 3.71 -8.54 -7.70
CA MET A 61 4.36 -7.33 -7.19
C MET A 61 4.89 -6.43 -8.30
N ALA A 62 5.30 -6.96 -9.43
CA ALA A 62 5.67 -6.16 -10.60
C ALA A 62 4.49 -5.35 -11.15
N ARG A 63 3.29 -5.95 -11.20
CA ARG A 63 2.07 -5.22 -11.59
C ARG A 63 1.71 -4.15 -10.56
N LEU A 64 1.67 -4.52 -9.29
CA LEU A 64 1.37 -3.59 -8.20
C LEU A 64 2.38 -2.45 -8.15
N GLY A 65 3.67 -2.78 -8.17
CA GLY A 65 4.76 -1.81 -8.07
C GLY A 65 4.74 -0.78 -9.19
N ARG A 66 4.44 -1.18 -10.42
CA ARG A 66 4.27 -0.26 -11.55
C ARG A 66 3.15 0.74 -11.29
N HIS A 67 1.97 0.28 -10.86
CA HIS A 67 0.83 1.18 -10.60
C HIS A 67 1.09 2.10 -9.40
N VAL A 68 1.63 1.54 -8.31
CA VAL A 68 1.98 2.33 -7.12
C VAL A 68 3.09 3.34 -7.44
N GLY A 69 4.12 2.93 -8.19
CA GLY A 69 5.18 3.84 -8.63
C GLY A 69 4.66 4.97 -9.50
N THR A 70 3.75 4.66 -10.43
CA THR A 70 3.08 5.69 -11.26
C THR A 70 2.28 6.66 -10.40
N LEU A 71 1.46 6.16 -9.47
CA LEU A 71 0.68 7.00 -8.57
C LEU A 71 1.58 7.87 -7.69
N ALA A 72 2.63 7.28 -7.12
CA ALA A 72 3.58 8.00 -6.31
C ALA A 72 4.30 9.12 -7.10
N ALA A 73 4.52 8.91 -8.40
CA ALA A 73 5.07 9.96 -9.28
C ALA A 73 4.14 11.16 -9.47
N TYR A 74 2.82 10.97 -9.34
CA TYR A 74 1.84 12.06 -9.42
C TYR A 74 1.57 12.72 -8.07
N VAL A 75 1.55 11.93 -6.99
CA VAL A 75 1.16 12.41 -5.65
C VAL A 75 2.35 12.97 -4.88
N ASP A 76 3.57 12.54 -5.22
CA ASP A 76 4.83 12.86 -4.55
C ASP A 76 4.77 12.63 -3.02
N PRO A 77 4.47 11.40 -2.57
CA PRO A 77 4.30 11.11 -1.16
C PRO A 77 5.65 11.04 -0.43
N GLU A 78 5.65 11.39 0.86
CA GLU A 78 6.82 11.25 1.73
C GLU A 78 7.11 9.78 2.10
N ALA A 79 6.08 8.93 2.13
CA ALA A 79 6.20 7.51 2.41
C ALA A 79 5.00 6.72 1.84
N ILE A 80 5.19 5.41 1.66
CA ILE A 80 4.12 4.45 1.35
C ILE A 80 3.98 3.52 2.55
N LEU A 81 2.79 3.47 3.13
CA LEU A 81 2.48 2.58 4.24
C LEU A 81 1.59 1.43 3.75
N LEU A 82 2.03 0.21 4.03
CA LEU A 82 1.28 -1.01 3.76
C LEU A 82 0.67 -1.49 5.07
N GLY A 83 -0.63 -1.30 5.23
CA GLY A 83 -1.34 -1.70 6.45
C GLY A 83 -2.10 -3.01 6.27
N ASP A 84 -1.95 -3.95 7.22
CA ASP A 84 -2.75 -5.16 7.29
C ASP A 84 -2.80 -5.75 8.70
N GLN A 85 -3.74 -6.69 8.90
CA GLN A 85 -3.84 -7.50 10.10
C GLN A 85 -2.80 -8.63 10.13
N GLU A 86 -2.30 -9.05 8.97
CA GLU A 86 -1.31 -10.13 8.80
C GLU A 86 -0.02 -9.61 8.15
N PRO A 87 0.81 -8.89 8.89
CA PRO A 87 2.02 -8.24 8.36
C PRO A 87 3.04 -9.21 7.76
N ALA A 88 3.05 -10.49 8.20
CA ALA A 88 4.01 -11.49 7.74
C ALA A 88 3.98 -11.72 6.22
N LEU A 89 2.81 -11.66 5.58
CA LEU A 89 2.68 -11.78 4.13
C LEU A 89 3.28 -10.56 3.43
N TYR A 90 2.97 -9.36 3.91
CA TYR A 90 3.52 -8.12 3.33
C TYR A 90 5.02 -8.04 3.49
N GLU A 91 5.57 -8.48 4.62
CA GLU A 91 7.02 -8.59 4.82
C GLU A 91 7.68 -9.54 3.81
N ALA A 92 7.02 -10.65 3.46
CA ALA A 92 7.52 -11.57 2.44
C ALA A 92 7.49 -10.96 1.02
N LEU A 93 6.50 -10.12 0.73
CA LEU A 93 6.31 -9.46 -0.57
C LEU A 93 7.12 -8.17 -0.72
N LEU A 94 7.45 -7.51 0.39
CA LEU A 94 8.04 -6.17 0.44
C LEU A 94 9.35 -6.03 -0.37
N PRO A 95 10.31 -6.98 -0.34
CA PRO A 95 11.53 -6.86 -1.12
C PRO A 95 11.28 -6.77 -2.63
N SER A 96 10.32 -7.58 -3.12
CA SER A 96 9.91 -7.54 -4.53
C SER A 96 9.17 -6.26 -4.86
N LEU A 97 8.20 -5.86 -4.04
CA LEU A 97 7.42 -4.64 -4.25
C LEU A 97 8.31 -3.39 -4.27
N ARG A 98 9.23 -3.26 -3.31
CA ARG A 98 10.21 -2.15 -3.28
C ARG A 98 11.01 -2.06 -4.57
N ARG A 99 11.55 -3.18 -5.04
CA ARG A 99 12.33 -3.22 -6.28
C ARG A 99 11.52 -2.69 -7.47
N HIS A 100 10.27 -3.11 -7.62
CA HIS A 100 9.42 -2.69 -8.72
C HIS A 100 8.95 -1.24 -8.60
N ILE A 101 8.62 -0.77 -7.40
CA ILE A 101 8.29 0.65 -7.20
C ILE A 101 9.51 1.53 -7.51
N HIS A 102 10.68 1.20 -6.97
CA HIS A 102 11.87 2.00 -7.20
C HIS A 102 12.33 1.99 -8.66
N SER A 103 12.07 0.91 -9.42
CA SER A 103 12.38 0.90 -10.85
C SER A 103 11.58 1.92 -11.66
N GLU A 104 10.37 2.25 -11.24
CA GLU A 104 9.54 3.29 -11.87
C GLU A 104 9.94 4.72 -11.43
N PHE A 105 10.67 4.83 -10.34
CA PHE A 105 11.10 6.11 -9.74
C PHE A 105 12.50 6.57 -10.16
N GLN A 106 13.16 5.86 -11.06
CA GLN A 106 14.52 6.19 -11.50
C GLN A 106 14.59 7.61 -12.08
N GLY A 107 15.28 8.50 -11.38
CA GLY A 107 15.52 9.89 -11.79
C GLY A 107 14.95 10.99 -10.88
N ARG A 108 14.23 10.66 -9.85
CA ARG A 108 13.68 11.62 -8.88
C ARG A 108 14.46 11.59 -7.55
N GLY A 109 15.65 12.13 -7.54
CA GLY A 109 16.43 12.30 -6.30
C GLY A 109 17.11 11.02 -5.81
N THR A 110 18.01 11.18 -4.87
CA THR A 110 18.88 10.12 -4.33
C THR A 110 18.29 9.35 -3.15
N GLU A 111 17.17 9.82 -2.59
CA GLU A 111 16.50 9.14 -1.47
C GLU A 111 15.40 8.24 -2.00
N ALA A 112 15.53 6.94 -1.72
CA ALA A 112 14.51 5.97 -2.04
C ALA A 112 13.26 6.27 -1.20
N LEU A 113 12.09 6.39 -1.85
CA LEU A 113 10.81 6.56 -1.18
C LEU A 113 10.63 5.47 -0.11
N PRO A 114 10.44 5.83 1.18
CA PRO A 114 10.22 4.87 2.23
C PRO A 114 8.95 4.05 2.00
N ILE A 115 9.06 2.73 2.10
CA ILE A 115 7.94 1.82 2.00
C ILE A 115 7.97 0.91 3.23
N GLU A 116 6.96 1.02 4.08
CA GLU A 116 6.94 0.36 5.38
C GLU A 116 5.68 -0.49 5.54
N VAL A 117 5.84 -1.64 6.19
CA VAL A 117 4.70 -2.45 6.65
C VAL A 117 4.36 -1.99 8.05
N VAL A 118 3.11 -1.58 8.23
CA VAL A 118 2.60 -1.16 9.54
C VAL A 118 1.52 -2.14 9.99
N ALA A 119 1.64 -2.61 11.24
CA ALA A 119 0.59 -3.40 11.84
C ALA A 119 -0.68 -2.55 11.93
N SER A 120 -1.74 -3.01 11.29
CA SER A 120 -3.04 -2.34 11.32
C SER A 120 -3.90 -3.01 12.38
N PRO A 121 -4.10 -2.40 13.56
CA PRO A 121 -4.99 -2.98 14.58
C PRO A 121 -6.41 -3.08 14.02
N GLU A 122 -7.19 -4.03 14.55
CA GLU A 122 -8.55 -4.37 14.09
C GLU A 122 -9.45 -3.15 13.83
N TYR A 123 -9.25 -2.07 14.58
CA TYR A 123 -10.04 -0.83 14.45
C TYR A 123 -9.27 0.32 13.80
N ALA A 124 -8.16 0.07 13.07
CA ALA A 124 -7.38 1.14 12.46
C ALA A 124 -8.18 2.05 11.52
N PRO A 125 -9.08 1.57 10.65
CA PRO A 125 -9.91 2.42 9.81
C PRO A 125 -10.82 3.36 10.63
N LEU A 126 -11.44 2.83 11.70
CA LEU A 126 -12.30 3.65 12.58
C LEU A 126 -11.50 4.71 13.35
N ARG A 127 -10.30 4.35 13.82
CA ARG A 127 -9.39 5.31 14.47
C ARG A 127 -8.94 6.39 13.52
N GLY A 128 -8.67 6.04 12.26
CA GLY A 128 -8.33 6.99 11.22
C GLY A 128 -9.45 8.00 10.97
N VAL A 129 -10.69 7.52 10.79
CA VAL A 129 -11.87 8.39 10.63
C VAL A 129 -12.07 9.28 11.86
N ALA A 130 -11.99 8.71 13.06
CA ALA A 130 -12.10 9.50 14.31
C ALA A 130 -11.02 10.59 14.38
N ALA A 131 -9.76 10.26 14.03
CA ALA A 131 -8.68 11.24 13.99
C ALA A 131 -8.93 12.36 12.99
N MET A 132 -9.47 12.05 11.80
CA MET A 132 -9.84 13.05 10.81
C MET A 132 -10.93 14.00 11.33
N VAL A 133 -11.99 13.45 11.93
CA VAL A 133 -13.09 14.25 12.50
C VAL A 133 -12.58 15.17 13.61
N ILE A 134 -11.75 14.63 14.51
CA ILE A 134 -11.14 15.40 15.60
C ILE A 134 -10.25 16.51 15.01
N HIS A 135 -9.39 16.18 14.06
CA HIS A 135 -8.50 17.14 13.43
C HIS A 135 -9.30 18.29 12.79
N GLU A 136 -10.33 17.98 12.03
CA GLU A 136 -11.18 18.98 11.37
C GLU A 136 -11.95 19.84 12.39
N ALA A 137 -12.49 19.23 13.43
CA ALA A 137 -13.16 19.95 14.51
C ALA A 137 -12.21 20.96 15.19
N PHE A 138 -10.97 20.54 15.50
CA PHE A 138 -9.98 21.44 16.09
C PHE A 138 -9.52 22.52 15.10
N GLN A 139 -9.28 22.19 13.84
CA GLN A 139 -8.91 23.18 12.83
C GLN A 139 -10.01 24.23 12.63
N ASN A 140 -11.27 23.81 12.54
CA ASN A 140 -12.40 24.71 12.34
C ASN A 140 -12.79 25.49 13.59
N THR A 141 -12.63 24.91 14.80
CA THR A 141 -12.98 25.58 16.05
C THR A 141 -11.91 26.58 16.50
N LEU A 142 -10.63 26.26 16.28
CA LEU A 142 -9.52 27.12 16.68
C LEU A 142 -9.11 28.13 15.62
N SER A 143 -9.45 27.89 14.34
CA SER A 143 -9.09 28.78 13.23
C SER A 143 -9.62 30.21 13.41
N PRO A 144 -10.85 30.49 13.86
CA PRO A 144 -11.30 31.85 14.16
C PRO A 144 -10.50 32.51 15.29
N LEU A 145 -10.24 31.76 16.36
CA LEU A 145 -9.48 32.24 17.52
C LEU A 145 -8.02 32.55 17.18
N TYR A 146 -7.43 31.75 16.28
CA TYR A 146 -6.07 31.94 15.82
C TYR A 146 -5.92 33.13 14.84
N ARG A 147 -6.93 33.37 14.01
CA ARG A 147 -6.91 34.50 13.05
C ARG A 147 -7.04 35.86 13.72
N GLU A 148 -7.67 35.92 14.87
CA GLU A 148 -7.89 37.17 15.61
C GLU A 148 -6.78 37.48 16.63
N HIS A 149 -5.87 36.58 16.91
CA HIS A 149 -4.83 36.76 17.90
C HIS A 149 -3.56 37.39 17.27
N PRO A 150 -3.12 38.57 17.70
CA PRO A 150 -2.02 39.30 17.06
C PRO A 150 -0.65 38.61 17.10
N ILE A 151 -0.49 37.58 17.94
CA ILE A 151 0.75 36.77 18.04
C ILE A 151 0.89 35.80 16.86
N PHE A 152 -0.19 35.46 16.15
CA PHE A 152 -0.22 34.45 15.11
C PHE A 152 -0.46 35.01 13.69
N THR A 153 -0.42 36.29 13.52
CA THR A 153 -0.37 36.88 12.17
C THR A 153 0.98 36.54 11.54
N PRO A 154 1.02 35.85 10.38
CA PRO A 154 2.27 35.66 9.66
C PRO A 154 2.89 37.04 9.42
N ASN A 155 4.12 37.25 9.85
CA ASN A 155 4.89 38.49 9.73
C ASN A 155 4.55 39.21 8.45
N GLY A 156 3.84 40.34 8.59
CA GLY A 156 3.72 41.30 7.54
C GLY A 156 5.12 41.71 7.10
N ARG A 157 5.48 41.43 5.86
CA ARG A 157 6.65 42.03 5.26
C ARG A 157 6.37 43.55 5.27
N GLY A 158 7.01 44.21 6.23
CA GLY A 158 7.08 45.65 6.25
C GLY A 158 7.65 46.18 4.92
N LYS A 159 7.08 47.26 4.50
CA LYS A 159 7.53 48.06 3.37
C LYS A 159 8.96 48.52 3.56
#